data_c1b7bc5f986aeb50ce1cda5d0f91efb3
#
_entry.id   c1b7bc5f986aeb50ce1cda5d0f91efb3
#
_cell.length_a   1.000
_cell.length_b   1.000
_cell.length_c   1.000
_cell.angle_alpha   90.00
_cell.angle_beta   90.00
_cell.angle_gamma   90.00
#
_symmetry.space_group_name_H-M   'P 1'
#
loop_
_entity.id
_entity.type
_entity.pdbx_description
1 polymer ?
#
loop_
_entity_poly.entity_id
_entity_poly.type
_entity_poly.pdbx_seq_one_letter_code
_entity_poly.pdbx_strand_id
1 'polypeptide(L)'
;MAVRPILPRSVTRVTGLSERPVFFVTLNNEPQPALVVKGENKVGDDEDVKASVRWASKMMKNVNNPLVNSKPLMPEEWNVFKRAAILAFHPTSPQSRNLQNPGYLWIKMPFVANLSDADFVNEDATTNTSDVKEVLRKFLREQVWRDLGKVVAVDLFVCNLDRFDWENFDEAQGRGVTWANRGNIMFVGANVIGLDPYFADRGGDGNANLNKVRPGAQSGLEILRDPLKRPQFALACTRAVSDELYSRMGGRMQGQGQNRRQVRGEMAYVVIRTDDPNNPTLRIEREDVKDLFNPFVDEFLGGLNAGADELKRYLLAKKTKYARPVMGGYRNPNPAPAKSIPQGIQDRMNFLHW
;
A
#
# COMPACT_ATOMS: atom_id res chain seq x y z
N MET A 1 12.73 4.55 9.61
CA MET A 1 13.35 5.90 9.43
C MET A 1 12.40 6.99 9.89
N ALA A 2 12.91 8.10 10.41
CA ALA A 2 12.08 9.27 10.69
C ALA A 2 11.87 10.06 9.39
N VAL A 3 10.64 10.58 9.18
CA VAL A 3 10.36 11.47 8.05
C VAL A 3 11.01 12.83 8.36
N ARG A 4 11.96 13.20 7.53
CA ARG A 4 12.74 14.46 7.71
C ARG A 4 11.85 15.67 7.46
N PRO A 5 12.06 16.80 8.18
CA PRO A 5 11.38 18.04 7.89
C PRO A 5 11.92 18.68 6.60
N ILE A 6 11.05 19.38 5.88
CA ILE A 6 11.44 20.24 4.76
C ILE A 6 11.63 21.66 5.31
N LEU A 7 12.89 22.05 5.48
CA LEU A 7 13.26 23.35 6.03
C LEU A 7 13.53 24.37 4.91
N PRO A 8 13.42 25.68 5.18
CA PRO A 8 13.86 26.70 4.25
C PRO A 8 15.29 26.46 3.78
N ARG A 9 15.52 26.56 2.46
CA ARG A 9 16.82 26.32 1.80
C ARG A 9 17.39 24.89 1.89
N SER A 10 16.66 23.92 2.49
CA SER A 10 17.11 22.55 2.53
C SER A 10 16.86 21.79 1.21
N VAL A 11 15.87 22.21 0.42
CA VAL A 11 15.54 21.57 -0.85
C VAL A 11 16.54 22.02 -1.92
N THR A 12 17.29 21.08 -2.45
CA THR A 12 18.31 21.35 -3.48
C THR A 12 17.91 20.82 -4.85
N ARG A 13 17.04 19.81 -4.91
CA ARG A 13 16.55 19.27 -6.18
C ARG A 13 15.15 18.68 -5.99
N VAL A 14 14.28 18.88 -7.00
CA VAL A 14 12.98 18.23 -7.12
C VAL A 14 12.88 17.59 -8.50
N THR A 15 12.53 16.31 -8.52
CA THR A 15 12.15 15.59 -9.75
C THR A 15 10.76 14.98 -9.55
N GLY A 16 10.03 14.69 -10.63
CA GLY A 16 8.66 14.20 -10.50
C GLY A 16 8.28 13.28 -11.65
N LEU A 17 7.30 12.42 -11.42
CA LEU A 17 6.67 11.62 -12.44
C LEU A 17 5.73 12.49 -13.29
N SER A 18 5.62 12.19 -14.59
CA SER A 18 4.88 13.07 -15.53
C SER A 18 3.36 13.06 -15.27
N GLU A 19 2.80 11.92 -14.97
CA GLU A 19 1.34 11.74 -14.90
C GLU A 19 0.78 11.62 -13.48
N ARG A 20 1.64 11.37 -12.48
CA ARG A 20 1.23 11.21 -11.10
C ARG A 20 1.73 12.36 -10.25
N PRO A 21 0.97 12.81 -9.23
CA PRO A 21 1.41 13.84 -8.31
C PRO A 21 2.44 13.29 -7.31
N VAL A 22 3.54 12.73 -7.84
CA VAL A 22 4.63 12.13 -7.05
C VAL A 22 5.93 12.82 -7.38
N PHE A 23 6.61 13.33 -6.37
CA PHE A 23 7.85 14.08 -6.47
C PHE A 23 8.92 13.51 -5.55
N PHE A 24 10.14 13.46 -6.05
CA PHE A 24 11.33 13.08 -5.30
C PHE A 24 12.09 14.34 -4.90
N VAL A 25 12.39 14.47 -3.60
CA VAL A 25 12.97 15.67 -3.03
C VAL A 25 14.36 15.36 -2.46
N THR A 26 15.38 15.98 -3.02
CA THR A 26 16.74 15.94 -2.52
C THR A 26 16.94 17.08 -1.51
N LEU A 27 17.51 16.76 -0.37
CA LEU A 27 17.80 17.71 0.70
C LEU A 27 19.31 17.88 0.88
N ASN A 28 19.75 19.12 1.16
CA ASN A 28 21.12 19.43 1.58
C ASN A 28 22.22 18.89 0.64
N ASN A 29 22.00 18.92 -0.67
CA ASN A 29 22.92 18.42 -1.70
C ASN A 29 23.28 16.93 -1.57
N GLU A 30 22.40 16.14 -0.95
CA GLU A 30 22.60 14.69 -0.90
C GLU A 30 22.59 14.08 -2.31
N PRO A 31 23.34 12.97 -2.55
CA PRO A 31 23.41 12.37 -3.89
C PRO A 31 22.09 11.73 -4.33
N GLN A 32 21.24 11.37 -3.40
CA GLN A 32 19.95 10.73 -3.65
C GLN A 32 18.79 11.52 -3.01
N PRO A 33 17.55 11.34 -3.50
CA PRO A 33 16.39 11.90 -2.83
C PRO A 33 16.31 11.45 -1.36
N ALA A 34 15.88 12.34 -0.48
CA ALA A 34 15.65 12.04 0.93
C ALA A 34 14.18 11.73 1.22
N LEU A 35 13.29 12.30 0.41
CA LEU A 35 11.84 12.21 0.59
C LEU A 35 11.13 11.98 -0.74
N VAL A 36 9.97 11.33 -0.64
CA VAL A 36 8.91 11.36 -1.65
C VAL A 36 7.81 12.29 -1.12
N VAL A 37 7.34 13.20 -1.96
CA VAL A 37 6.16 14.04 -1.72
C VAL A 37 5.09 13.60 -2.71
N LYS A 38 3.91 13.24 -2.22
CA LYS A 38 2.79 12.72 -3.02
C LYS A 38 1.52 13.51 -2.75
N GLY A 39 0.76 13.79 -3.80
CA GLY A 39 -0.60 14.33 -3.70
C GLY A 39 -1.61 13.18 -3.58
N GLU A 40 -2.39 13.17 -2.51
CA GLU A 40 -3.52 12.26 -2.33
C GLU A 40 -4.82 13.00 -2.63
N ASN A 41 -5.76 12.34 -3.29
CA ASN A 41 -7.07 12.93 -3.54
C ASN A 41 -7.76 13.27 -2.21
N LYS A 42 -8.23 14.52 -2.10
CA LYS A 42 -9.04 14.93 -0.99
C LYS A 42 -10.44 14.40 -1.16
N VAL A 43 -10.88 13.60 -0.20
CA VAL A 43 -12.26 13.16 -0.08
C VAL A 43 -12.71 13.58 1.31
N GLY A 44 -13.54 14.62 1.41
CA GLY A 44 -14.00 15.18 2.69
C GLY A 44 -13.11 16.29 3.28
N ASP A 45 -13.16 16.46 4.60
CA ASP A 45 -12.39 17.47 5.32
C ASP A 45 -10.89 17.17 5.36
N ASP A 46 -10.05 18.19 5.20
CA ASP A 46 -8.59 18.05 5.22
C ASP A 46 -8.05 17.40 6.50
N GLU A 47 -8.63 17.73 7.66
CA GLU A 47 -8.14 17.17 8.94
C GLU A 47 -8.51 15.69 9.08
N ASP A 48 -9.66 15.28 8.57
CA ASP A 48 -10.08 13.89 8.56
C ASP A 48 -9.20 13.05 7.64
N VAL A 49 -8.89 13.52 6.43
CA VAL A 49 -7.97 12.85 5.51
C VAL A 49 -6.56 12.77 6.13
N LYS A 50 -6.07 13.85 6.76
CA LYS A 50 -4.80 13.84 7.48
C LYS A 50 -4.79 12.84 8.64
N ALA A 51 -5.88 12.73 9.39
CA ALA A 51 -6.02 11.76 10.48
C ALA A 51 -6.00 10.33 9.95
N SER A 52 -6.74 10.05 8.88
CA SER A 52 -6.77 8.77 8.17
C SER A 52 -5.37 8.33 7.75
N VAL A 53 -4.65 9.17 6.99
CA VAL A 53 -3.28 8.88 6.54
C VAL A 53 -2.35 8.63 7.73
N ARG A 54 -2.42 9.45 8.78
CA ARG A 54 -1.56 9.32 9.97
C ARG A 54 -1.79 7.99 10.69
N TRP A 55 -3.04 7.56 10.86
CA TRP A 55 -3.37 6.35 11.60
C TRP A 55 -3.08 5.09 10.78
N ALA A 56 -3.51 5.04 9.51
CA ALA A 56 -3.23 3.92 8.63
C ALA A 56 -1.72 3.70 8.46
N SER A 57 -0.96 4.78 8.24
CA SER A 57 0.51 4.72 8.17
C SER A 57 1.16 4.23 9.48
N LYS A 58 0.64 4.65 10.64
CA LYS A 58 1.16 4.16 11.93
C LYS A 58 0.87 2.69 12.15
N MET A 59 -0.32 2.21 11.77
CA MET A 59 -0.67 0.79 11.85
C MET A 59 0.24 -0.02 10.93
N MET A 60 0.36 0.35 9.66
CA MET A 60 1.22 -0.33 8.71
C MET A 60 2.68 -0.36 9.17
N LYS A 61 3.20 0.76 9.69
CA LYS A 61 4.54 0.85 10.24
C LYS A 61 4.79 -0.13 11.40
N ASN A 62 3.81 -0.33 12.26
CA ASN A 62 3.97 -1.18 13.45
C ASN A 62 3.76 -2.67 13.12
N VAL A 63 2.97 -2.97 12.11
CA VAL A 63 2.59 -4.35 11.75
C VAL A 63 3.52 -4.93 10.69
N ASN A 64 3.90 -4.15 9.69
CA ASN A 64 4.68 -4.65 8.56
C ASN A 64 6.12 -4.09 8.57
N ASN A 65 6.29 -2.80 8.29
CA ASN A 65 7.62 -2.27 8.04
C ASN A 65 7.81 -0.83 8.55
N PRO A 66 8.88 -0.56 9.33
CA PRO A 66 9.18 0.78 9.83
C PRO A 66 9.51 1.81 8.74
N LEU A 67 9.75 1.40 7.50
CA LEU A 67 9.97 2.31 6.37
C LEU A 67 8.67 2.98 5.93
N VAL A 68 7.52 2.36 6.17
CA VAL A 68 6.20 2.96 5.90
C VAL A 68 5.92 4.02 6.96
N ASN A 69 6.12 5.28 6.64
CA ASN A 69 5.94 6.38 7.56
C ASN A 69 5.53 7.65 6.80
N SER A 70 4.27 7.67 6.37
CA SER A 70 3.70 8.84 5.69
C SER A 70 3.21 9.88 6.68
N LYS A 71 3.39 11.15 6.36
CA LYS A 71 2.90 12.29 7.14
C LYS A 71 2.37 13.37 6.21
N PRO A 72 1.26 14.02 6.54
CA PRO A 72 0.86 15.25 5.88
C PRO A 72 1.97 16.29 5.92
N LEU A 73 2.14 17.04 4.84
CA LEU A 73 3.00 18.21 4.84
C LEU A 73 2.39 19.30 5.73
N MET A 74 3.23 19.92 6.55
CA MET A 74 2.82 21.13 7.27
C MET A 74 2.76 22.32 6.29
N PRO A 75 1.95 23.36 6.55
CA PRO A 75 1.82 24.51 5.65
C PRO A 75 3.16 25.16 5.28
N GLU A 76 4.07 25.26 6.25
CA GLU A 76 5.40 25.85 6.06
C GLU A 76 6.25 24.97 5.14
N GLU A 77 6.20 23.65 5.34
CA GLU A 77 6.91 22.65 4.49
C GLU A 77 6.36 22.65 3.07
N TRP A 78 5.03 22.76 2.93
CA TRP A 78 4.38 22.87 1.63
C TRP A 78 4.87 24.09 0.85
N ASN A 79 4.94 25.24 1.52
CA ASN A 79 5.39 26.47 0.88
C ASN A 79 6.85 26.37 0.39
N VAL A 80 7.72 25.75 1.18
CA VAL A 80 9.13 25.52 0.79
C VAL A 80 9.22 24.56 -0.39
N PHE A 81 8.54 23.43 -0.30
CA PHE A 81 8.51 22.43 -1.37
C PHE A 81 7.93 23.00 -2.67
N LYS A 82 6.76 23.65 -2.58
CA LYS A 82 6.06 24.20 -3.77
C LYS A 82 6.93 25.21 -4.52
N ARG A 83 7.63 26.12 -3.80
CA ARG A 83 8.56 27.05 -4.44
C ARG A 83 9.66 26.35 -5.21
N ALA A 84 10.31 25.38 -4.59
CA ALA A 84 11.37 24.60 -5.23
C ALA A 84 10.85 23.80 -6.44
N ALA A 85 9.67 23.20 -6.33
CA ALA A 85 9.07 22.43 -7.40
C ALA A 85 8.64 23.32 -8.60
N ILE A 86 8.08 24.51 -8.37
CA ILE A 86 7.73 25.47 -9.43
C ILE A 86 8.99 25.89 -10.23
N LEU A 87 10.12 26.03 -9.55
CA LEU A 87 11.38 26.37 -10.21
C LEU A 87 11.97 25.19 -11.01
N ALA A 88 11.61 23.98 -10.64
CA ALA A 88 12.14 22.77 -11.29
C ALA A 88 11.37 22.34 -12.57
N PHE A 89 10.13 22.79 -12.74
CA PHE A 89 9.27 22.34 -13.83
C PHE A 89 8.76 23.50 -14.69
N HIS A 90 8.59 23.22 -15.97
CA HIS A 90 7.97 24.18 -16.89
C HIS A 90 6.51 24.47 -16.45
N PRO A 91 6.02 25.72 -16.50
CA PRO A 91 4.67 26.08 -16.03
C PRO A 91 3.52 25.26 -16.64
N THR A 92 3.66 24.84 -17.89
CA THR A 92 2.64 24.03 -18.60
C THR A 92 2.81 22.52 -18.45
N SER A 93 3.82 22.08 -17.71
CA SER A 93 4.07 20.64 -17.50
C SER A 93 2.97 19.98 -16.69
N PRO A 94 2.76 18.65 -16.84
CA PRO A 94 1.85 17.90 -15.98
C PRO A 94 2.18 18.05 -14.49
N GLN A 95 3.47 18.09 -14.14
CA GLN A 95 3.96 18.29 -12.79
C GLN A 95 3.49 19.63 -12.20
N SER A 96 3.61 20.72 -12.97
CA SER A 96 3.14 22.06 -12.54
C SER A 96 1.63 22.11 -12.37
N ARG A 97 0.87 21.45 -13.24
CA ARG A 97 -0.59 21.32 -13.10
C ARG A 97 -0.97 20.55 -11.85
N ASN A 98 -0.29 19.46 -11.55
CA ASN A 98 -0.50 18.69 -10.33
C ASN A 98 -0.26 19.54 -9.07
N LEU A 99 0.81 20.35 -9.04
CA LEU A 99 1.12 21.24 -7.91
C LEU A 99 0.06 22.34 -7.68
N GLN A 100 -0.70 22.69 -8.69
CA GLN A 100 -1.76 23.70 -8.62
C GLN A 100 -3.14 23.11 -8.30
N ASN A 101 -3.29 21.79 -8.35
CA ASN A 101 -4.56 21.14 -8.12
C ASN A 101 -4.97 21.23 -6.63
N PRO A 102 -6.06 21.96 -6.29
CA PRO A 102 -6.52 22.09 -4.92
C PRO A 102 -7.14 20.81 -4.36
N GLY A 103 -7.45 19.85 -5.23
CA GLY A 103 -8.02 18.56 -4.86
C GLY A 103 -7.02 17.59 -4.19
N TYR A 104 -5.75 17.98 -4.03
CA TYR A 104 -4.76 17.12 -3.38
C TYR A 104 -4.45 17.53 -1.95
N LEU A 105 -4.43 16.54 -1.06
CA LEU A 105 -3.72 16.60 0.20
C LEU A 105 -2.27 16.15 -0.03
N TRP A 106 -1.30 16.96 0.35
CA TRP A 106 0.10 16.64 0.16
C TRP A 106 0.68 15.91 1.37
N ILE A 107 1.26 14.76 1.11
CA ILE A 107 1.94 13.92 2.12
C ILE A 107 3.41 13.77 1.77
N LYS A 108 4.23 13.48 2.77
CA LYS A 108 5.64 13.13 2.61
C LYS A 108 5.94 11.79 3.25
N MET A 109 6.86 11.07 2.66
CA MET A 109 7.39 9.80 3.18
C MET A 109 8.90 9.72 2.94
N PRO A 110 9.64 8.88 3.67
CA PRO A 110 11.06 8.65 3.37
C PRO A 110 11.22 8.11 1.94
N PHE A 111 12.24 8.55 1.24
CA PHE A 111 12.69 7.87 0.03
C PHE A 111 13.39 6.56 0.42
N VAL A 112 13.03 5.49 -0.25
CA VAL A 112 13.66 4.18 -0.07
C VAL A 112 14.35 3.82 -1.38
N ALA A 113 15.66 3.71 -1.34
CA ALA A 113 16.44 3.29 -2.51
C ALA A 113 16.16 1.83 -2.85
N ASN A 114 16.27 1.49 -4.13
CA ASN A 114 16.09 0.13 -4.65
C ASN A 114 14.71 -0.49 -4.35
N LEU A 115 13.71 0.38 -4.20
CA LEU A 115 12.32 -0.05 -4.13
C LEU A 115 11.89 -0.51 -5.52
N SER A 116 11.31 -1.69 -5.60
CA SER A 116 10.65 -2.19 -6.82
C SER A 116 9.22 -2.59 -6.47
N ASP A 117 8.31 -2.36 -7.39
CA ASP A 117 6.91 -2.74 -7.21
C ASP A 117 6.59 -4.10 -7.83
N ALA A 118 5.40 -4.58 -7.57
CA ALA A 118 4.83 -5.75 -8.24
C ALA A 118 4.07 -5.34 -9.51
N ASP A 119 4.01 -4.04 -9.81
CA ASP A 119 3.37 -3.58 -11.03
C ASP A 119 4.26 -3.90 -12.23
N PHE A 120 3.63 -4.44 -13.25
CA PHE A 120 4.29 -4.72 -14.53
C PHE A 120 4.33 -3.44 -15.37
N VAL A 121 4.75 -2.34 -14.77
CA VAL A 121 4.77 -1.04 -15.41
C VAL A 121 5.85 -0.99 -16.48
N ASN A 122 5.52 -1.53 -17.61
CA ASN A 122 5.72 -0.84 -18.87
C ASN A 122 4.65 -1.35 -19.81
N GLU A 123 3.57 -0.62 -19.89
CA GLU A 123 2.49 -0.88 -20.82
C GLU A 123 2.93 -0.76 -22.30
N ASP A 124 4.11 -0.29 -22.53
CA ASP A 124 4.82 -0.38 -23.81
C ASP A 124 5.46 -1.74 -23.96
N ALA A 125 4.74 -2.58 -23.80
CA ALA A 125 4.24 -3.85 -24.21
C ALA A 125 5.10 -4.72 -25.11
N THR A 126 6.22 -4.30 -25.55
CA THR A 126 7.03 -5.12 -26.44
C THR A 126 8.01 -6.01 -25.71
N THR A 127 8.09 -5.97 -24.39
CA THR A 127 9.30 -6.50 -23.82
C THR A 127 9.23 -7.30 -22.55
N ASN A 128 8.19 -7.34 -21.76
CA ASN A 128 8.59 -7.72 -20.42
C ASN A 128 8.22 -9.12 -19.96
N THR A 129 8.81 -10.14 -20.62
CA THR A 129 9.14 -11.41 -19.92
C THR A 129 10.03 -11.18 -18.70
N SER A 130 10.82 -10.11 -18.64
CA SER A 130 11.66 -9.80 -17.49
C SER A 130 10.85 -9.42 -16.25
N ASP A 131 9.76 -8.67 -16.38
CA ASP A 131 8.96 -8.25 -15.24
C ASP A 131 8.14 -9.41 -14.66
N VAL A 132 7.53 -10.23 -15.51
CA VAL A 132 6.87 -11.46 -15.07
C VAL A 132 7.84 -12.38 -14.35
N LYS A 133 9.05 -12.56 -14.89
CA LYS A 133 10.11 -13.38 -14.27
C LYS A 133 10.52 -12.84 -12.90
N GLU A 134 10.72 -11.55 -12.81
CA GLU A 134 11.16 -10.93 -11.55
C GLU A 134 10.06 -11.00 -10.47
N VAL A 135 8.80 -10.78 -10.84
CA VAL A 135 7.67 -10.90 -9.93
C VAL A 135 7.48 -12.35 -9.50
N LEU A 136 7.51 -13.31 -10.43
CA LEU A 136 7.48 -14.74 -10.11
C LEU A 136 8.59 -15.10 -9.13
N ARG A 137 9.85 -14.70 -9.40
CA ARG A 137 11.00 -14.98 -8.52
C ARG A 137 10.79 -14.45 -7.10
N LYS A 138 10.14 -13.29 -6.95
CA LYS A 138 9.84 -12.72 -5.63
C LYS A 138 8.77 -13.53 -4.90
N PHE A 139 7.67 -13.85 -5.58
CA PHE A 139 6.56 -14.58 -4.99
C PHE A 139 6.85 -16.07 -4.72
N LEU A 140 7.94 -16.62 -5.20
CA LEU A 140 8.41 -17.96 -4.81
C LEU A 140 9.15 -17.99 -3.45
N ARG A 141 9.15 -16.89 -2.71
CA ARG A 141 9.77 -16.78 -1.39
C ARG A 141 8.71 -16.74 -0.31
N GLU A 142 8.79 -17.63 0.65
CA GLU A 142 7.89 -17.68 1.82
C GLU A 142 7.76 -16.33 2.53
N GLN A 143 8.88 -15.64 2.73
CA GLN A 143 8.91 -14.35 3.42
C GLN A 143 8.02 -13.30 2.75
N VAL A 144 7.90 -13.31 1.43
CA VAL A 144 7.02 -12.40 0.68
C VAL A 144 5.56 -12.62 1.08
N TRP A 145 5.13 -13.86 1.21
CA TRP A 145 3.76 -14.19 1.59
C TRP A 145 3.47 -13.86 3.05
N ARG A 146 4.42 -14.11 3.95
CA ARG A 146 4.30 -13.70 5.36
C ARG A 146 4.15 -12.19 5.51
N ASP A 147 4.99 -11.43 4.82
CA ASP A 147 4.92 -9.96 4.86
C ASP A 147 3.63 -9.44 4.22
N LEU A 148 3.22 -10.04 3.08
CA LEU A 148 1.98 -9.68 2.40
C LEU A 148 0.75 -9.96 3.28
N GLY A 149 0.72 -11.08 3.99
CA GLY A 149 -0.32 -11.38 4.96
C GLY A 149 -0.42 -10.32 6.06
N LYS A 150 0.71 -9.86 6.60
CA LYS A 150 0.74 -8.74 7.57
C LYS A 150 0.19 -7.45 7.01
N VAL A 151 0.57 -7.10 5.77
CA VAL A 151 0.06 -5.91 5.08
C VAL A 151 -1.46 -5.99 4.93
N VAL A 152 -1.96 -7.15 4.47
CA VAL A 152 -3.38 -7.39 4.24
C VAL A 152 -4.18 -7.37 5.55
N ALA A 153 -3.61 -7.77 6.69
CA ALA A 153 -4.26 -7.60 7.98
C ALA A 153 -4.60 -6.14 8.29
N VAL A 154 -3.72 -5.22 7.93
CA VAL A 154 -4.00 -3.78 8.07
C VAL A 154 -5.06 -3.33 7.08
N ASP A 155 -4.98 -3.78 5.82
CA ASP A 155 -5.96 -3.44 4.79
C ASP A 155 -7.38 -3.90 5.17
N LEU A 156 -7.53 -5.12 5.66
CA LEU A 156 -8.80 -5.63 6.17
C LEU A 156 -9.36 -4.77 7.31
N PHE A 157 -8.51 -4.33 8.24
CA PHE A 157 -8.92 -3.47 9.35
C PHE A 157 -9.38 -2.08 8.88
N VAL A 158 -8.66 -1.49 7.92
CA VAL A 158 -9.01 -0.18 7.37
C VAL A 158 -10.01 -0.26 6.21
N CYS A 159 -10.44 -1.46 5.85
CA CYS A 159 -11.32 -1.77 4.71
C CYS A 159 -10.76 -1.28 3.36
N ASN A 160 -9.44 -1.31 3.18
CA ASN A 160 -8.77 -0.83 1.98
C ASN A 160 -8.70 -1.93 0.91
N LEU A 161 -9.51 -1.79 -0.14
CA LEU A 161 -9.58 -2.70 -1.28
C LEU A 161 -8.51 -2.44 -2.35
N ASP A 162 -7.61 -1.49 -2.14
CA ASP A 162 -6.72 -1.01 -3.20
C ASP A 162 -5.60 -2.00 -3.56
N ARG A 163 -5.21 -2.93 -2.67
CA ARG A 163 -4.26 -4.01 -2.99
C ARG A 163 -4.96 -5.27 -3.47
N PHE A 164 -5.89 -5.75 -2.67
CA PHE A 164 -6.77 -6.85 -3.00
C PHE A 164 -8.20 -6.38 -2.85
N ASP A 165 -8.99 -6.60 -3.88
CA ASP A 165 -10.43 -6.36 -3.82
C ASP A 165 -11.12 -7.68 -3.44
N TRP A 166 -11.78 -7.67 -2.29
CA TRP A 166 -12.52 -8.80 -1.72
C TRP A 166 -14.03 -8.56 -1.62
N GLU A 167 -14.56 -7.55 -2.32
CA GLU A 167 -16.01 -7.26 -2.29
C GLU A 167 -16.85 -8.48 -2.70
N ASN A 168 -16.31 -9.34 -3.55
CA ASN A 168 -16.98 -10.54 -4.05
C ASN A 168 -16.42 -11.83 -3.43
N PHE A 169 -15.76 -11.76 -2.29
CA PHE A 169 -15.18 -12.93 -1.64
C PHE A 169 -16.25 -13.95 -1.26
N ASP A 170 -16.13 -15.15 -1.81
CA ASP A 170 -16.94 -16.33 -1.50
C ASP A 170 -16.12 -17.29 -0.63
N GLU A 171 -16.47 -17.35 0.66
CA GLU A 171 -15.81 -18.20 1.64
C GLU A 171 -15.93 -19.70 1.29
N ALA A 172 -17.10 -20.13 0.77
CA ALA A 172 -17.33 -21.55 0.47
C ALA A 172 -16.44 -22.07 -0.67
N GLN A 173 -16.04 -21.18 -1.59
CA GLN A 173 -15.24 -21.54 -2.75
C GLN A 173 -13.77 -21.09 -2.65
N GLY A 174 -13.44 -20.24 -1.67
CA GLY A 174 -12.12 -19.59 -1.59
C GLY A 174 -11.78 -18.81 -2.86
N ARG A 175 -12.74 -18.02 -3.35
CA ARG A 175 -12.66 -17.25 -4.60
C ARG A 175 -13.22 -15.84 -4.41
N GLY A 176 -13.17 -15.03 -5.48
CA GLY A 176 -13.78 -13.70 -5.49
C GLY A 176 -12.88 -12.61 -4.93
N VAL A 177 -11.59 -12.90 -4.72
CA VAL A 177 -10.58 -11.87 -4.47
C VAL A 177 -9.85 -11.58 -5.78
N THR A 178 -9.60 -10.30 -6.06
CA THR A 178 -8.77 -9.89 -7.19
C THR A 178 -7.56 -9.09 -6.74
N TRP A 179 -6.45 -9.20 -7.45
CA TRP A 179 -5.29 -8.36 -7.21
C TRP A 179 -5.49 -7.01 -7.90
N ALA A 180 -5.99 -6.04 -7.16
CA ALA A 180 -6.48 -4.78 -7.72
C ALA A 180 -5.37 -3.81 -8.13
N ASN A 181 -4.46 -3.46 -7.21
CA ASN A 181 -3.38 -2.52 -7.47
C ASN A 181 -2.01 -3.09 -7.06
N ARG A 182 -1.29 -3.52 -8.07
CA ARG A 182 0.03 -4.12 -7.91
C ARG A 182 1.11 -3.12 -7.50
N GLY A 183 0.97 -1.87 -7.93
CA GLY A 183 1.89 -0.78 -7.60
C GLY A 183 1.90 -0.41 -6.11
N ASN A 184 0.92 -0.89 -5.33
CA ASN A 184 0.88 -0.71 -3.88
C ASN A 184 1.56 -1.83 -3.10
N ILE A 185 2.12 -2.83 -3.78
CA ILE A 185 2.99 -3.85 -3.21
C ILE A 185 4.41 -3.57 -3.64
N MET A 186 5.24 -3.14 -2.71
CA MET A 186 6.63 -2.79 -2.96
C MET A 186 7.56 -3.80 -2.30
N PHE A 187 8.71 -4.00 -2.92
CA PHE A 187 9.74 -4.89 -2.44
C PHE A 187 11.04 -4.13 -2.12
N VAL A 188 11.60 -4.44 -0.96
CA VAL A 188 12.99 -4.10 -0.60
C VAL A 188 13.72 -5.41 -0.37
N GLY A 189 14.49 -5.84 -1.35
CA GLY A 189 15.05 -7.18 -1.36
C GLY A 189 13.96 -8.25 -1.38
N ALA A 190 13.92 -9.09 -0.34
CA ALA A 190 12.91 -10.14 -0.15
C ALA A 190 11.70 -9.70 0.69
N ASN A 191 11.68 -8.49 1.22
CA ASN A 191 10.61 -8.03 2.11
C ASN A 191 9.55 -7.26 1.33
N VAL A 192 8.28 -7.45 1.70
CA VAL A 192 7.15 -6.68 1.18
C VAL A 192 6.88 -5.46 2.05
N ILE A 193 6.62 -4.34 1.40
CA ILE A 193 6.20 -3.10 2.04
C ILE A 193 4.86 -2.70 1.47
N GLY A 194 3.84 -2.55 2.32
CA GLY A 194 2.54 -2.01 1.93
C GLY A 194 2.61 -0.48 1.85
N LEU A 195 2.55 0.08 0.65
CA LEU A 195 2.41 1.52 0.45
C LEU A 195 0.93 1.93 0.46
N ASP A 196 0.74 3.25 0.57
CA ASP A 196 -0.57 3.89 0.48
C ASP A 196 -1.65 3.27 1.40
N PRO A 197 -1.34 3.03 2.68
CA PRO A 197 -2.38 2.63 3.62
C PRO A 197 -3.30 3.81 3.90
N TYR A 198 -4.58 3.65 3.67
CA TYR A 198 -5.62 4.64 4.01
C TYR A 198 -6.90 3.94 4.44
N PHE A 199 -7.77 4.67 5.14
CA PHE A 199 -9.09 4.17 5.46
C PHE A 199 -10.01 4.35 4.25
N ALA A 200 -10.57 3.24 3.75
CA ALA A 200 -11.55 3.27 2.68
C ALA A 200 -12.94 3.54 3.29
N ASP A 201 -13.40 4.76 3.17
CA ASP A 201 -14.79 5.13 3.43
C ASP A 201 -15.35 5.95 2.27
N ARG A 202 -16.67 6.00 2.15
CA ARG A 202 -17.34 6.75 1.08
C ARG A 202 -17.38 8.26 1.32
N GLY A 203 -16.97 8.74 2.46
CA GLY A 203 -17.12 10.11 2.86
C GLY A 203 -15.84 10.87 3.12
N GLY A 204 -14.69 10.17 3.08
CA GLY A 204 -13.40 10.79 3.40
C GLY A 204 -13.29 11.30 4.83
N ASP A 205 -14.27 10.94 5.68
CA ASP A 205 -14.18 11.20 7.11
C ASP A 205 -13.04 10.37 7.65
N GLY A 206 -11.93 10.98 8.03
CA GLY A 206 -10.79 10.28 8.63
C GLY A 206 -11.11 9.56 9.94
N ASN A 207 -12.34 9.67 10.39
CA ASN A 207 -12.94 8.88 11.45
C ASN A 207 -13.44 7.52 10.99
N ALA A 208 -13.40 7.25 9.66
CA ALA A 208 -13.73 5.96 9.07
C ALA A 208 -15.02 5.36 9.67
N ASN A 209 -16.11 6.11 9.56
CA ASN A 209 -17.41 5.65 10.02
C ASN A 209 -17.77 4.38 9.26
N LEU A 210 -17.91 3.25 9.96
CA LEU A 210 -18.24 1.95 9.36
C LEU A 210 -19.48 1.99 8.48
N ASN A 211 -20.45 2.85 8.80
CA ASN A 211 -21.68 3.02 8.00
C ASN A 211 -21.43 3.68 6.63
N LYS A 212 -20.28 4.30 6.43
CA LYS A 212 -19.86 4.92 5.16
C LYS A 212 -18.97 4.01 4.31
N VAL A 213 -18.45 2.94 4.88
CA VAL A 213 -17.67 1.94 4.17
C VAL A 213 -18.60 1.16 3.23
N ARG A 214 -18.11 0.81 2.04
CA ARG A 214 -18.86 -0.06 1.14
C ARG A 214 -19.18 -1.38 1.83
N PRO A 215 -20.42 -1.92 1.71
CA PRO A 215 -20.79 -3.16 2.38
C PRO A 215 -19.82 -4.32 2.12
N GLY A 216 -19.40 -4.52 0.87
CA GLY A 216 -18.42 -5.54 0.52
C GLY A 216 -17.05 -5.34 1.17
N ALA A 217 -16.59 -4.09 1.33
CA ALA A 217 -15.34 -3.80 2.02
C ALA A 217 -15.40 -4.06 3.52
N GLN A 218 -16.60 -3.95 4.14
CA GLN A 218 -16.80 -4.27 5.56
C GLN A 218 -16.58 -5.76 5.87
N SER A 219 -16.78 -6.66 4.91
CA SER A 219 -16.51 -8.09 5.06
C SER A 219 -15.06 -8.38 5.47
N GLY A 220 -14.13 -7.46 5.19
CA GLY A 220 -12.77 -7.53 5.69
C GLY A 220 -12.65 -7.60 7.21
N LEU A 221 -13.50 -6.87 7.93
CA LEU A 221 -13.55 -6.94 9.40
C LEU A 221 -14.10 -8.29 9.89
N GLU A 222 -15.02 -8.90 9.15
CA GLU A 222 -15.53 -10.23 9.47
C GLU A 222 -14.44 -11.30 9.30
N ILE A 223 -13.62 -11.19 8.24
CA ILE A 223 -12.46 -12.06 8.02
C ILE A 223 -11.47 -11.92 9.19
N LEU A 224 -11.20 -10.69 9.65
CA LEU A 224 -10.33 -10.47 10.82
C LEU A 224 -10.93 -10.99 12.13
N ARG A 225 -12.25 -10.90 12.29
CA ARG A 225 -12.95 -11.34 13.50
C ARG A 225 -13.02 -12.85 13.61
N ASP A 226 -13.25 -13.53 12.49
CA ASP A 226 -13.47 -14.96 12.44
C ASP A 226 -12.23 -15.71 11.92
N PRO A 227 -11.48 -16.41 12.80
CA PRO A 227 -10.31 -17.18 12.39
C PRO A 227 -10.62 -18.30 11.38
N LEU A 228 -11.88 -18.80 11.32
CA LEU A 228 -12.26 -19.87 10.41
C LEU A 228 -12.38 -19.38 8.95
N LYS A 229 -12.61 -18.09 8.74
CA LYS A 229 -12.67 -17.48 7.39
C LYS A 229 -11.29 -17.21 6.79
N ARG A 230 -10.26 -17.05 7.61
CA ARG A 230 -8.93 -16.63 7.18
C ARG A 230 -8.23 -17.63 6.24
N PRO A 231 -8.32 -18.96 6.43
CA PRO A 231 -7.68 -19.91 5.51
C PRO A 231 -8.23 -19.81 4.08
N GLN A 232 -9.54 -19.71 3.92
CA GLN A 232 -10.17 -19.58 2.60
C GLN A 232 -9.85 -18.23 1.96
N PHE A 233 -9.77 -17.18 2.76
CA PHE A 233 -9.34 -15.87 2.30
C PHE A 233 -7.85 -15.87 1.87
N ALA A 234 -6.98 -16.52 2.62
CA ALA A 234 -5.57 -16.69 2.24
C ALA A 234 -5.43 -17.42 0.90
N LEU A 235 -6.20 -18.50 0.71
CA LEU A 235 -6.26 -19.23 -0.56
C LEU A 235 -6.77 -18.33 -1.70
N ALA A 236 -7.79 -17.52 -1.46
CA ALA A 236 -8.31 -16.60 -2.46
C ALA A 236 -7.28 -15.52 -2.86
N CYS A 237 -6.50 -15.00 -1.91
CA CYS A 237 -5.43 -14.04 -2.18
C CYS A 237 -4.28 -14.65 -2.98
N THR A 238 -3.84 -15.87 -2.65
CA THR A 238 -2.77 -16.55 -3.41
C THR A 238 -3.22 -16.85 -4.85
N ARG A 239 -4.47 -17.28 -5.03
CA ARG A 239 -5.08 -17.47 -6.36
C ARG A 239 -5.19 -16.19 -7.15
N ALA A 240 -5.56 -15.08 -6.52
CA ALA A 240 -5.62 -13.77 -7.19
C ALA A 240 -4.27 -13.37 -7.81
N VAL A 241 -3.16 -13.67 -7.12
CA VAL A 241 -1.81 -13.44 -7.67
C VAL A 241 -1.52 -14.41 -8.82
N SER A 242 -1.87 -15.69 -8.69
CA SER A 242 -1.73 -16.69 -9.75
C SER A 242 -2.52 -16.32 -11.01
N ASP A 243 -3.77 -15.92 -10.85
CA ASP A 243 -4.66 -15.55 -11.95
C ASP A 243 -4.14 -14.33 -12.72
N GLU A 244 -3.63 -13.34 -12.02
CA GLU A 244 -3.03 -12.15 -12.65
C GLU A 244 -1.77 -12.53 -13.44
N LEU A 245 -0.88 -13.32 -12.87
CA LEU A 245 0.33 -13.76 -13.55
C LEU A 245 0.02 -14.67 -14.75
N TYR A 246 -0.93 -15.60 -14.62
CA TYR A 246 -1.44 -16.40 -15.71
C TYR A 246 -2.00 -15.54 -16.86
N SER A 247 -2.80 -14.52 -16.51
CA SER A 247 -3.33 -13.56 -17.48
C SER A 247 -2.22 -12.80 -18.18
N ARG A 248 -1.20 -12.38 -17.44
CA ARG A 248 -0.03 -11.65 -18.01
C ARG A 248 0.79 -12.53 -18.96
N MET A 249 0.90 -13.80 -18.70
CA MET A 249 1.55 -14.76 -19.61
C MET A 249 0.73 -15.02 -20.87
N GLY A 250 -0.60 -14.83 -20.85
CA GLY A 250 -1.51 -15.06 -21.96
C GLY A 250 -1.39 -14.10 -23.15
N GLY A 251 -0.43 -13.17 -23.10
CA GLY A 251 -0.28 -12.17 -24.13
C GLY A 251 -1.26 -11.00 -23.97
N ARG A 252 -1.12 -9.98 -24.80
CA ARG A 252 -1.96 -8.78 -24.77
C ARG A 252 -2.45 -8.43 -26.16
N MET A 253 -3.73 -8.19 -26.25
CA MET A 253 -4.38 -7.66 -27.46
C MET A 253 -4.75 -6.20 -27.24
N GLN A 254 -4.48 -5.34 -28.19
CA GLN A 254 -4.86 -3.92 -28.16
C GLN A 254 -5.77 -3.59 -29.36
N GLY A 255 -6.73 -2.69 -29.13
CA GLY A 255 -7.69 -2.27 -30.14
C GLY A 255 -9.05 -2.92 -29.96
N GLN A 256 -10.04 -2.46 -30.75
CA GLN A 256 -11.41 -2.98 -30.71
C GLN A 256 -11.83 -3.50 -32.09
N GLY A 257 -12.70 -4.50 -32.11
CA GLY A 257 -13.24 -5.07 -33.35
C GLY A 257 -12.16 -5.61 -34.29
N GLN A 258 -12.24 -5.27 -35.57
CA GLN A 258 -11.29 -5.71 -36.61
C GLN A 258 -9.89 -5.09 -36.48
N ASN A 259 -9.74 -4.02 -35.70
CA ASN A 259 -8.44 -3.36 -35.46
C ASN A 259 -7.69 -3.93 -34.25
N ARG A 260 -8.11 -5.06 -33.73
CA ARG A 260 -7.38 -5.75 -32.67
C ARG A 260 -6.05 -6.27 -33.20
N ARG A 261 -4.96 -5.88 -32.53
CA ARG A 261 -3.63 -6.41 -32.83
C ARG A 261 -2.99 -6.99 -31.58
N GLN A 262 -2.21 -8.03 -31.75
CA GLN A 262 -1.41 -8.58 -30.67
C GLN A 262 -0.23 -7.63 -30.38
N VAL A 263 -0.19 -7.09 -29.19
CA VAL A 263 0.86 -6.17 -28.73
C VAL A 263 1.96 -6.94 -28.00
N ARG A 264 1.60 -8.07 -27.37
CA ARG A 264 2.51 -8.99 -26.73
C ARG A 264 2.09 -10.43 -27.04
N GLY A 265 3.07 -11.25 -27.42
CA GLY A 265 2.86 -12.68 -27.63
C GLY A 265 2.53 -13.41 -26.32
N GLU A 266 1.87 -14.55 -26.46
CA GLU A 266 1.67 -15.50 -25.39
C GLU A 266 3.00 -16.13 -24.98
N MET A 267 3.22 -16.25 -23.69
CA MET A 267 4.36 -16.94 -23.11
C MET A 267 3.91 -18.34 -22.63
N ALA A 268 4.27 -19.39 -23.35
CA ALA A 268 3.96 -20.74 -22.92
C ALA A 268 4.67 -21.13 -21.62
N TYR A 269 5.85 -20.57 -21.40
CA TYR A 269 6.63 -20.78 -20.17
C TYR A 269 7.55 -19.59 -19.89
N VAL A 270 8.04 -19.53 -18.66
CA VAL A 270 9.13 -18.63 -18.25
C VAL A 270 10.26 -19.46 -17.61
N VAL A 271 11.48 -18.98 -17.75
CA VAL A 271 12.64 -19.53 -17.02
C VAL A 271 13.17 -18.46 -16.09
N ILE A 272 13.19 -18.74 -14.82
CA ILE A 272 13.69 -17.87 -13.77
C ILE A 272 14.99 -18.44 -13.18
N ARG A 273 15.84 -17.54 -12.63
CA ARG A 273 16.97 -17.96 -11.81
C ARG A 273 16.49 -18.20 -10.38
N THR A 274 16.93 -19.29 -9.79
CA THR A 274 16.65 -19.60 -8.38
C THR A 274 17.89 -19.30 -7.54
N ASP A 275 17.69 -19.28 -6.23
CA ASP A 275 18.81 -19.15 -5.27
C ASP A 275 19.38 -20.56 -4.90
N ASP A 276 18.86 -21.65 -5.45
CA ASP A 276 19.36 -23.02 -5.26
C ASP A 276 20.54 -23.30 -6.21
N PRO A 277 21.75 -23.55 -5.68
CA PRO A 277 22.91 -23.83 -6.52
C PRO A 277 22.81 -25.15 -7.30
N ASN A 278 21.99 -26.10 -6.84
CA ASN A 278 21.78 -27.39 -7.52
C ASN A 278 20.78 -27.27 -8.66
N ASN A 279 19.87 -26.31 -8.57
CA ASN A 279 18.86 -26.03 -9.58
C ASN A 279 18.86 -24.52 -9.90
N PRO A 280 19.88 -24.00 -10.59
CA PRO A 280 20.07 -22.56 -10.77
C PRO A 280 19.00 -21.91 -11.63
N THR A 281 18.17 -22.72 -12.31
CA THR A 281 17.05 -22.26 -13.12
C THR A 281 15.82 -23.13 -12.90
N LEU A 282 14.66 -22.48 -12.84
CA LEU A 282 13.36 -23.12 -12.77
C LEU A 282 12.55 -22.73 -14.01
N ARG A 283 12.08 -23.72 -14.75
CA ARG A 283 11.13 -23.53 -15.83
C ARG A 283 9.73 -23.69 -15.28
N ILE A 284 8.88 -22.71 -15.51
CA ILE A 284 7.49 -22.66 -15.07
C ILE A 284 6.63 -22.56 -16.33
N GLU A 285 5.82 -23.58 -16.57
CA GLU A 285 4.82 -23.55 -17.64
C GLU A 285 3.67 -22.60 -17.24
N ARG A 286 3.04 -21.99 -18.23
CA ARG A 286 1.94 -21.06 -17.98
C ARG A 286 0.79 -21.71 -17.21
N GLU A 287 0.45 -22.94 -17.57
CA GLU A 287 -0.67 -23.67 -16.93
C GLU A 287 -0.37 -23.96 -15.45
N ASP A 288 0.89 -24.20 -15.10
CA ASP A 288 1.29 -24.47 -13.72
C ASP A 288 1.18 -23.24 -12.82
N VAL A 289 1.15 -22.03 -13.41
CA VAL A 289 1.03 -20.77 -12.63
C VAL A 289 -0.29 -20.70 -11.88
N LYS A 290 -1.36 -21.32 -12.35
CA LYS A 290 -2.68 -21.31 -11.70
C LYS A 290 -2.65 -21.82 -10.26
N ASP A 291 -1.81 -22.82 -9.99
CA ASP A 291 -1.70 -23.45 -8.68
C ASP A 291 -0.33 -23.21 -8.01
N LEU A 292 0.54 -22.45 -8.66
CA LEU A 292 1.93 -22.23 -8.26
C LEU A 292 2.09 -21.76 -6.82
N PHE A 293 1.17 -20.95 -6.35
CA PHE A 293 1.26 -20.35 -5.02
C PHE A 293 0.39 -21.03 -3.96
N ASN A 294 -0.31 -22.10 -4.29
CA ASN A 294 -1.07 -22.88 -3.31
C ASN A 294 -0.19 -23.37 -2.13
N PRO A 295 1.09 -23.76 -2.31
CA PRO A 295 1.95 -24.14 -1.20
C PRO A 295 2.24 -23.01 -0.20
N PHE A 296 2.04 -21.75 -0.58
CA PHE A 296 2.32 -20.58 0.27
C PHE A 296 1.09 -20.05 1.03
N VAL A 297 -0.05 -20.73 0.95
CA VAL A 297 -1.28 -20.33 1.67
C VAL A 297 -1.04 -20.26 3.17
N ASP A 298 -0.32 -21.23 3.75
CA ASP A 298 -0.01 -21.27 5.18
C ASP A 298 0.91 -20.12 5.59
N GLU A 299 1.85 -19.73 4.73
CA GLU A 299 2.74 -18.60 4.97
C GLU A 299 1.98 -17.27 4.97
N PHE A 300 1.09 -17.08 3.99
CA PHE A 300 0.22 -15.91 3.96
C PHE A 300 -0.70 -15.87 5.19
N LEU A 301 -1.33 -16.99 5.53
CA LEU A 301 -2.20 -17.13 6.70
C LEU A 301 -1.43 -16.84 8.01
N GLY A 302 -0.23 -17.38 8.14
CA GLY A 302 0.66 -17.08 9.27
C GLY A 302 0.96 -15.59 9.38
N GLY A 303 1.25 -14.95 8.26
CA GLY A 303 1.44 -13.50 8.18
C GLY A 303 0.18 -12.71 8.55
N LEU A 304 -0.97 -13.12 8.03
CA LEU A 304 -2.28 -12.49 8.32
C LEU A 304 -2.61 -12.56 9.82
N ASN A 305 -2.43 -13.72 10.44
CA ASN A 305 -2.66 -13.91 11.86
C ASN A 305 -1.70 -13.06 12.71
N ALA A 306 -0.41 -13.11 12.40
CA ALA A 306 0.59 -12.30 13.09
C ALA A 306 0.30 -10.79 12.95
N GLY A 307 -0.08 -10.35 11.76
CA GLY A 307 -0.46 -8.97 11.49
C GLY A 307 -1.68 -8.52 12.29
N ALA A 308 -2.71 -9.36 12.39
CA ALA A 308 -3.90 -9.09 13.18
C ALA A 308 -3.56 -8.96 14.69
N ASP A 309 -2.72 -9.85 15.21
CA ASP A 309 -2.29 -9.82 16.62
C ASP A 309 -1.40 -8.62 16.92
N GLU A 310 -0.48 -8.27 16.03
CA GLU A 310 0.36 -7.08 16.18
C GLU A 310 -0.47 -5.79 16.14
N LEU A 311 -1.45 -5.72 15.24
CA LEU A 311 -2.38 -4.59 15.13
C LEU A 311 -3.23 -4.44 16.39
N LYS A 312 -3.81 -5.55 16.89
CA LYS A 312 -4.57 -5.57 18.14
C LYS A 312 -3.74 -5.06 19.31
N ARG A 313 -2.53 -5.60 19.50
CA ARG A 313 -1.60 -5.16 20.56
C ARG A 313 -1.28 -3.67 20.47
N TYR A 314 -1.00 -3.18 19.26
CA TYR A 314 -0.73 -1.76 19.01
C TYR A 314 -1.90 -0.87 19.41
N LEU A 315 -3.11 -1.21 18.98
CA LEU A 315 -4.32 -0.41 19.25
C LEU A 315 -4.71 -0.43 20.72
N LEU A 316 -4.64 -1.58 21.40
CA LEU A 316 -4.88 -1.69 22.85
C LEU A 316 -3.87 -0.87 23.65
N ALA A 317 -2.59 -0.89 23.27
CA ALA A 317 -1.57 -0.05 23.91
C ALA A 317 -1.88 1.46 23.75
N LYS A 318 -2.44 1.87 22.59
CA LYS A 318 -2.87 3.26 22.38
C LYS A 318 -4.10 3.60 23.21
N LYS A 319 -5.10 2.70 23.30
CA LYS A 319 -6.29 2.87 24.13
C LYS A 319 -5.90 3.09 25.59
N THR A 320 -5.03 2.24 26.14
CA THR A 320 -4.52 2.36 27.50
C THR A 320 -3.72 3.65 27.71
N LYS A 321 -2.87 4.02 26.76
CA LYS A 321 -2.07 5.26 26.86
C LYS A 321 -2.94 6.51 26.91
N TYR A 322 -4.00 6.57 26.12
CA TYR A 322 -4.87 7.74 26.05
C TYR A 322 -5.92 7.79 27.16
N ALA A 323 -6.25 6.64 27.78
CA ALA A 323 -7.14 6.60 28.93
C ALA A 323 -6.46 7.05 30.24
N ARG A 324 -5.12 7.12 30.30
CA ARG A 324 -4.43 7.59 31.51
C ARG A 324 -4.67 9.08 31.70
N PRO A 325 -5.19 9.51 32.86
CA PRO A 325 -5.27 10.94 33.18
C PRO A 325 -3.87 11.54 33.13
N VAL A 326 -3.74 12.71 32.52
CA VAL A 326 -2.51 13.50 32.61
C VAL A 326 -2.36 13.91 34.07
N MET A 327 -1.52 13.18 34.80
CA MET A 327 -1.22 13.53 36.19
C MET A 327 -0.66 14.94 36.23
N GLY A 328 -1.29 15.79 37.00
CA GLY A 328 -1.04 17.22 37.05
C GLY A 328 0.40 17.58 37.40
N GLY A 329 1.07 18.12 36.42
CA GLY A 329 2.21 18.95 36.59
C GLY A 329 1.86 20.32 35.97
N TYR A 330 1.91 21.38 36.74
CA TYR A 330 1.67 22.77 36.36
C TYR A 330 0.47 23.00 35.41
N ARG A 331 -0.60 23.60 35.90
CA ARG A 331 -1.77 23.97 35.09
C ARG A 331 -1.33 24.87 33.94
N ASN A 332 -1.16 24.25 32.76
CA ASN A 332 -1.11 25.02 31.51
C ASN A 332 -2.52 25.60 31.32
N PRO A 333 -2.68 26.92 31.23
CA PRO A 333 -4.00 27.53 31.04
C PRO A 333 -4.69 27.14 29.73
N ASN A 334 -3.94 26.56 28.77
CA ASN A 334 -4.46 25.95 27.52
C ASN A 334 -3.94 24.50 27.37
N PRO A 335 -4.54 23.54 28.09
CA PRO A 335 -4.14 22.16 27.88
C PRO A 335 -4.43 21.77 26.44
N ALA A 336 -3.41 21.20 25.75
CA ALA A 336 -3.64 20.60 24.46
C ALA A 336 -4.79 19.56 24.57
N PRO A 337 -5.71 19.47 23.59
CA PRO A 337 -6.83 18.54 23.65
C PRO A 337 -6.32 17.14 23.92
N ALA A 338 -7.00 16.42 24.81
CA ALA A 338 -6.64 15.07 25.17
C ALA A 338 -6.57 14.21 23.91
N LYS A 339 -5.43 13.55 23.68
CA LYS A 339 -5.28 12.64 22.54
C LYS A 339 -6.22 11.47 22.75
N SER A 340 -7.08 11.21 21.78
CA SER A 340 -8.00 10.07 21.78
C SER A 340 -7.76 9.19 20.53
N ILE A 341 -8.20 7.96 20.60
CA ILE A 341 -8.35 7.13 19.41
C ILE A 341 -9.58 7.64 18.66
N PRO A 342 -9.50 7.89 17.35
CA PRO A 342 -10.65 8.28 16.53
C PRO A 342 -11.82 7.30 16.68
N GLN A 343 -13.04 7.82 16.65
CA GLN A 343 -14.25 7.01 16.89
C GLN A 343 -14.34 5.84 15.93
N GLY A 344 -14.10 6.05 14.63
CA GLY A 344 -14.15 4.97 13.65
C GLY A 344 -13.15 3.83 13.89
N ILE A 345 -11.99 4.11 14.51
CA ILE A 345 -11.06 3.04 14.95
C ILE A 345 -11.62 2.33 16.17
N GLN A 346 -12.24 3.04 17.12
CA GLN A 346 -12.89 2.44 18.27
C GLN A 346 -14.04 1.52 17.84
N ASP A 347 -14.85 1.95 16.89
CA ASP A 347 -15.97 1.17 16.35
C ASP A 347 -15.47 -0.14 15.71
N ARG A 348 -14.37 -0.09 14.95
CA ARG A 348 -13.73 -1.29 14.39
C ARG A 348 -13.19 -2.21 15.49
N MET A 349 -12.53 -1.65 16.49
CA MET A 349 -12.04 -2.45 17.64
C MET A 349 -13.21 -3.11 18.38
N ASN A 350 -14.31 -2.40 18.59
CA ASN A 350 -15.51 -2.95 19.23
C ASN A 350 -16.13 -4.07 18.40
N PHE A 351 -16.24 -3.89 17.07
CA PHE A 351 -16.71 -4.92 16.14
C PHE A 351 -15.86 -6.19 16.20
N LEU A 352 -14.54 -6.04 16.33
CA LEU A 352 -13.58 -7.14 16.42
C LEU A 352 -13.46 -7.73 17.84
N HIS A 353 -14.16 -7.19 18.82
CA HIS A 353 -14.01 -7.55 20.26
C HIS A 353 -12.57 -7.38 20.76
N TRP A 354 -11.92 -6.28 20.36
CA TRP A 354 -10.56 -5.92 20.76
C TRP A 354 -10.50 -4.90 21.90
#